data_16bac00ffc45c5d6a521ce650b9df989
#
_entry.id   16bac00ffc45c5d6a521ce650b9df989
#
_cell.length_a   1.000
_cell.length_b   1.000
_cell.length_c   1.000
_cell.angle_alpha   90.00
_cell.angle_beta   90.00
_cell.angle_gamma   90.00
#
_symmetry.space_group_name_H-M   'P 1'
#
loop_
_entity.id
_entity.type
_entity.pdbx_description
1 polymer ?
#
loop_
_entity_poly.entity_id
_entity_poly.type
_entity_poly.pdbx_seq_one_letter_code
_entity_poly.pdbx_strand_id
1 'polypeptide(L)'
;MQRLAPALRQDNVPLDLISLIKTILAATKEISFRVSQAHLGDLMGSTLDENIQGEVQKKLDVVANELFKDILLESGFVKAISSEEEDDSVAGDENGKYIVSFDPLDGSSNIDINSLIGTIFSIHEAPEGIEAGDNDMFKLAGNKQVCAGYVLYGPSTMLVMTTGSGTHFYVLDRTHGGYLLAERNVQVPTDTAEFAINMSNQRFWQAPMQNYIDDLIAGDSGPRGKNFNMRWIAAMVGDIHRVLCRGGIFTYPADSRKPEQPYKLRLMYEANPMAFLLEQAGGLAMTSQGRIMDIEPESIHQRVEVIMGSKNEVEKCLSYYK
;
A
#
# COMPACT_ATOMS: atom_id res chain seq x y z
N MET A 1 13.49 22.93 -3.20
CA MET A 1 12.65 21.75 -3.51
C MET A 1 11.38 22.20 -4.22
N GLN A 2 10.92 21.42 -5.21
CA GLN A 2 9.69 21.71 -5.96
C GLN A 2 8.47 21.27 -5.14
N ARG A 3 7.38 22.08 -5.17
CA ARG A 3 6.11 21.70 -4.53
C ARG A 3 5.38 20.63 -5.37
N LEU A 4 4.53 19.83 -4.73
CA LEU A 4 3.77 18.74 -5.34
C LEU A 4 2.99 19.17 -6.59
N ALA A 5 2.12 20.18 -6.51
CA ALA A 5 1.25 20.52 -7.64
C ALA A 5 2.02 20.99 -8.89
N PRO A 6 3.09 21.82 -8.80
CA PRO A 6 3.97 22.07 -9.94
C PRO A 6 4.66 20.81 -10.51
N ALA A 7 5.03 19.84 -9.66
CA ALA A 7 5.63 18.58 -10.11
C ALA A 7 4.61 17.75 -10.92
N LEU A 8 3.38 17.59 -10.42
CA LEU A 8 2.32 16.88 -11.13
C LEU A 8 1.91 17.53 -12.45
N ARG A 9 1.89 18.87 -12.51
CA ARG A 9 1.64 19.57 -13.79
C ARG A 9 2.74 19.32 -14.82
N GLN A 10 3.97 19.20 -14.39
CA GLN A 10 5.11 18.85 -15.26
C GLN A 10 4.94 17.43 -15.86
N ASP A 11 4.29 16.54 -15.12
CA ASP A 11 3.95 15.18 -15.55
C ASP A 11 2.61 15.10 -16.31
N ASN A 12 2.03 16.26 -16.69
CA ASN A 12 0.76 16.40 -17.42
C ASN A 12 -0.45 15.79 -16.71
N VAL A 13 -0.43 15.71 -15.37
CA VAL A 13 -1.55 15.19 -14.58
C VAL A 13 -2.74 16.14 -14.70
N PRO A 14 -3.98 15.65 -14.97
CA PRO A 14 -5.19 16.45 -15.04
C PRO A 14 -5.45 17.27 -13.78
N LEU A 15 -6.03 18.47 -13.92
CA LEU A 15 -6.22 19.39 -12.79
C LEU A 15 -7.19 18.86 -11.74
N ASP A 16 -8.23 18.14 -12.15
CA ASP A 16 -9.19 17.47 -11.28
C ASP A 16 -8.51 16.36 -10.45
N LEU A 17 -7.65 15.54 -11.09
CA LEU A 17 -6.85 14.54 -10.38
C LEU A 17 -5.84 15.19 -9.41
N ILE A 18 -5.19 16.29 -9.80
CA ILE A 18 -4.33 17.05 -8.87
C ILE A 18 -5.14 17.56 -7.68
N SER A 19 -6.38 18.01 -7.89
CA SER A 19 -7.25 18.50 -6.83
C SER A 19 -7.64 17.36 -5.88
N LEU A 20 -8.03 16.21 -6.41
CA LEU A 20 -8.33 15.01 -5.62
C LEU A 20 -7.12 14.53 -4.82
N ILE A 21 -5.92 14.46 -5.43
CA ILE A 21 -4.69 14.11 -4.72
C ILE A 21 -4.45 15.08 -3.55
N LYS A 22 -4.63 16.39 -3.76
CA LYS A 22 -4.49 17.38 -2.69
C LYS A 22 -5.51 17.19 -1.56
N THR A 23 -6.73 16.76 -1.89
CA THR A 23 -7.78 16.42 -0.93
C THR A 23 -7.36 15.23 -0.07
N ILE A 24 -6.90 14.13 -0.68
CA ILE A 24 -6.32 12.98 0.03
C ILE A 24 -5.18 13.44 0.96
N LEU A 25 -4.28 14.27 0.46
CA LEU A 25 -3.13 14.75 1.23
C LEU A 25 -3.51 15.74 2.35
N ALA A 26 -4.70 16.34 2.32
CA ALA A 26 -5.20 17.12 3.45
C ALA A 26 -5.53 16.18 4.63
N ALA A 27 -6.20 15.06 4.38
CA ALA A 27 -6.45 14.03 5.40
C ALA A 27 -5.14 13.49 5.98
N THR A 28 -4.17 13.13 5.13
CA THR A 28 -2.89 12.57 5.62
C THR A 28 -2.08 13.54 6.48
N LYS A 29 -2.20 14.84 6.29
CA LYS A 29 -1.55 15.84 7.16
C LYS A 29 -2.16 15.85 8.55
N GLU A 30 -3.48 15.80 8.63
CA GLU A 30 -4.19 15.72 9.90
C GLU A 30 -3.85 14.42 10.63
N ILE A 31 -3.85 13.29 9.91
CA ILE A 31 -3.43 11.98 10.47
C ILE A 31 -1.98 12.07 10.97
N SER A 32 -1.06 12.63 10.17
CA SER A 32 0.34 12.81 10.58
C SER A 32 0.47 13.60 11.89
N PHE A 33 -0.35 14.63 12.06
CA PHE A 33 -0.39 15.38 13.30
C PHE A 33 -0.93 14.52 14.45
N ARG A 34 -2.07 13.85 14.28
CA ARG A 34 -2.69 12.97 15.29
C ARG A 34 -1.77 11.82 15.71
N VAL A 35 -1.11 11.17 14.75
CA VAL A 35 -0.10 10.13 15.02
C VAL A 35 1.02 10.67 15.91
N SER A 36 1.53 11.86 15.60
CA SER A 36 2.60 12.48 16.40
C SER A 36 2.17 12.88 17.82
N GLN A 37 0.87 12.96 18.09
CA GLN A 37 0.27 13.35 19.36
C GLN A 37 -0.49 12.18 20.04
N ALA A 38 -0.45 10.98 19.48
CA ALA A 38 -1.32 9.87 19.86
C ALA A 38 -1.31 9.56 21.37
N HIS A 39 -0.13 9.57 22.00
CA HIS A 39 0.02 9.38 23.44
C HIS A 39 -0.56 10.53 24.30
N LEU A 40 -0.66 11.74 23.76
CA LEU A 40 -1.17 12.90 24.46
C LEU A 40 -2.69 13.10 24.28
N GLY A 41 -3.24 12.58 23.17
CA GLY A 41 -4.62 12.76 22.74
C GLY A 41 -5.58 11.62 23.08
N ASP A 42 -5.19 10.65 23.90
CA ASP A 42 -5.97 9.44 24.20
C ASP A 42 -6.39 8.65 22.93
N LEU A 43 -5.54 8.68 21.90
CA LEU A 43 -5.75 7.99 20.63
C LEU A 43 -5.08 6.60 20.57
N MET A 44 -4.41 6.22 21.66
CA MET A 44 -3.77 4.91 21.79
C MET A 44 -4.77 3.83 22.22
N GLY A 45 -4.42 2.58 21.94
CA GLY A 45 -5.20 1.42 22.35
C GLY A 45 -6.32 1.06 21.38
N SER A 46 -7.05 0.01 21.74
CA SER A 46 -8.15 -0.58 20.97
C SER A 46 -9.49 0.01 21.36
N THR A 47 -10.44 0.00 20.43
CA THR A 47 -11.88 0.24 20.70
C THR A 47 -12.52 -0.94 21.43
N LEU A 48 -11.87 -2.11 21.48
CA LEU A 48 -12.37 -3.43 21.87
C LEU A 48 -13.32 -4.07 20.84
N ASP A 49 -13.62 -3.39 19.77
CA ASP A 49 -14.37 -3.92 18.63
C ASP A 49 -13.41 -4.56 17.61
N GLU A 50 -13.91 -5.52 16.86
CA GLU A 50 -13.22 -6.07 15.69
C GLU A 50 -13.79 -5.42 14.43
N ASN A 51 -12.91 -5.09 13.48
CA ASN A 51 -13.36 -4.64 12.16
C ASN A 51 -13.91 -5.85 11.36
N ILE A 52 -14.52 -5.56 10.21
CA ILE A 52 -15.06 -6.58 9.30
C ILE A 52 -14.03 -7.66 8.92
N GLN A 53 -12.76 -7.34 9.00
CA GLN A 53 -11.66 -8.28 8.70
C GLN A 53 -11.33 -9.23 9.85
N GLY A 54 -12.02 -9.07 11.02
CA GLY A 54 -11.76 -9.81 12.25
C GLY A 54 -10.45 -9.38 12.92
N GLU A 55 -10.04 -8.13 12.71
CA GLU A 55 -8.89 -7.50 13.36
C GLU A 55 -9.36 -6.54 14.45
N VAL A 56 -8.65 -6.51 15.56
CA VAL A 56 -8.96 -5.59 16.66
C VAL A 56 -8.70 -4.16 16.21
N GLN A 57 -9.77 -3.37 16.06
CA GLN A 57 -9.71 -2.00 15.58
C GLN A 57 -9.06 -1.07 16.59
N LYS A 58 -8.15 -0.22 16.15
CA LYS A 58 -7.54 0.81 16.99
C LYS A 58 -8.36 2.10 16.90
N LYS A 59 -8.34 2.89 17.97
CA LYS A 59 -9.00 4.20 17.96
C LYS A 59 -8.54 5.10 16.80
N LEU A 60 -7.26 5.02 16.46
CA LEU A 60 -6.70 5.83 15.40
C LEU A 60 -7.11 5.35 14.00
N ASP A 61 -7.39 4.05 13.81
CA ASP A 61 -7.96 3.52 12.56
C ASP A 61 -9.33 4.14 12.28
N VAL A 62 -10.22 4.15 13.30
CA VAL A 62 -11.54 4.77 13.20
C VAL A 62 -11.44 6.25 12.85
N VAL A 63 -10.59 6.98 13.57
CA VAL A 63 -10.40 8.42 13.32
C VAL A 63 -9.85 8.70 11.94
N ALA A 64 -8.90 7.87 11.46
CA ALA A 64 -8.33 8.02 10.13
C ALA A 64 -9.37 7.70 9.04
N ASN A 65 -10.16 6.62 9.21
CA ASN A 65 -11.21 6.23 8.29
C ASN A 65 -12.28 7.32 8.15
N GLU A 66 -12.85 7.79 9.26
CA GLU A 66 -13.87 8.85 9.24
C GLU A 66 -13.34 10.13 8.58
N LEU A 67 -12.10 10.53 8.90
CA LEU A 67 -11.50 11.72 8.29
C LEU A 67 -11.34 11.58 6.76
N PHE A 68 -10.95 10.40 6.28
CA PHE A 68 -10.86 10.14 4.83
C PHE A 68 -12.24 10.18 4.17
N LYS A 69 -13.24 9.53 4.79
CA LYS A 69 -14.64 9.54 4.30
C LYS A 69 -15.15 10.95 4.16
N ASP A 70 -15.11 11.73 5.23
CA ASP A 70 -15.63 13.09 5.26
C ASP A 70 -15.00 13.95 4.15
N ILE A 71 -13.66 14.00 4.09
CA ILE A 71 -12.94 14.84 3.14
C ILE A 71 -13.15 14.39 1.68
N LEU A 72 -13.17 13.08 1.41
CA LEU A 72 -13.32 12.55 0.05
C LEU A 72 -14.73 12.71 -0.47
N LEU A 73 -15.75 12.37 0.34
CA LEU A 73 -17.14 12.42 -0.06
C LEU A 73 -17.63 13.85 -0.27
N GLU A 74 -17.13 14.83 0.51
CA GLU A 74 -17.45 16.25 0.33
C GLU A 74 -16.69 16.91 -0.83
N SER A 75 -15.71 16.23 -1.43
CA SER A 75 -14.82 16.84 -2.43
C SER A 75 -15.47 17.16 -3.78
N GLY A 76 -16.57 16.50 -4.14
CA GLY A 76 -17.21 16.55 -5.47
C GLY A 76 -16.42 15.87 -6.59
N PHE A 77 -15.26 15.25 -6.30
CA PHE A 77 -14.45 14.54 -7.30
C PHE A 77 -14.69 13.03 -7.28
N VAL A 78 -15.20 12.50 -6.18
CA VAL A 78 -15.25 11.06 -5.88
C VAL A 78 -16.67 10.55 -6.02
N LYS A 79 -16.87 9.56 -6.88
CA LYS A 79 -18.14 8.88 -7.08
C LYS A 79 -18.41 7.82 -6.00
N ALA A 80 -17.37 7.12 -5.56
CA ALA A 80 -17.45 6.17 -4.47
C ALA A 80 -16.07 5.96 -3.83
N ILE A 81 -16.07 5.51 -2.59
CA ILE A 81 -14.87 5.06 -1.87
C ILE A 81 -15.01 3.62 -1.42
N SER A 82 -13.87 2.92 -1.29
CA SER A 82 -13.74 1.62 -0.65
C SER A 82 -12.63 1.70 0.39
N SER A 83 -12.95 1.39 1.63
CA SER A 83 -12.00 1.39 2.75
C SER A 83 -11.81 -0.02 3.30
N GLU A 84 -10.65 -0.27 3.88
CA GLU A 84 -10.41 -1.50 4.67
C GLU A 84 -11.38 -1.63 5.84
N GLU A 85 -11.85 -0.51 6.39
CA GLU A 85 -12.66 -0.42 7.59
C GLU A 85 -14.18 -0.38 7.31
N GLU A 86 -14.62 -0.43 6.03
CA GLU A 86 -16.03 -0.42 5.62
C GLU A 86 -16.41 -1.75 4.97
N ASP A 87 -17.60 -2.28 5.26
CA ASP A 87 -18.10 -3.54 4.69
C ASP A 87 -18.32 -3.47 3.19
N ASP A 88 -18.88 -2.36 2.75
CA ASP A 88 -19.27 -2.06 1.37
C ASP A 88 -18.68 -0.73 0.92
N SER A 89 -18.75 -0.47 -0.36
CA SER A 89 -18.38 0.83 -0.90
C SER A 89 -19.35 1.92 -0.41
N VAL A 90 -18.83 3.11 -0.17
CA VAL A 90 -19.62 4.26 0.27
C VAL A 90 -19.81 5.21 -0.89
N ALA A 91 -21.09 5.57 -1.16
CA ALA A 91 -21.48 6.48 -2.22
C ALA A 91 -20.99 7.91 -1.97
N GLY A 92 -20.44 8.54 -3.00
CA GLY A 92 -20.09 9.96 -3.06
C GLY A 92 -20.97 10.74 -4.03
N ASP A 93 -20.37 11.65 -4.79
CA ASP A 93 -21.07 12.43 -5.83
C ASP A 93 -21.32 11.58 -7.08
N GLU A 94 -22.59 11.45 -7.51
CA GLU A 94 -22.95 10.67 -8.71
C GLU A 94 -22.20 11.14 -9.98
N ASN A 95 -21.80 12.41 -10.04
CA ASN A 95 -21.01 12.98 -11.13
C ASN A 95 -19.51 12.95 -10.86
N GLY A 96 -19.08 12.34 -9.76
CA GLY A 96 -17.66 12.19 -9.42
C GLY A 96 -16.92 11.39 -10.50
N LYS A 97 -15.77 11.88 -10.92
CA LYS A 97 -14.98 11.26 -12.00
C LYS A 97 -14.11 10.11 -11.54
N TYR A 98 -13.89 9.97 -10.25
CA TYR A 98 -12.93 9.03 -9.69
C TYR A 98 -13.57 8.16 -8.62
N ILE A 99 -13.01 6.98 -8.44
CA ILE A 99 -13.20 6.15 -7.26
C ILE A 99 -11.89 6.02 -6.52
N VAL A 100 -11.95 5.93 -5.19
CA VAL A 100 -10.76 5.86 -4.32
C VAL A 100 -10.87 4.65 -3.42
N SER A 101 -9.85 3.80 -3.45
CA SER A 101 -9.69 2.70 -2.49
C SER A 101 -8.55 3.05 -1.54
N PHE A 102 -8.70 2.80 -0.24
CA PHE A 102 -7.66 3.12 0.72
C PHE A 102 -7.64 2.20 1.93
N ASP A 103 -6.45 2.00 2.47
CA ASP A 103 -6.20 1.55 3.83
C ASP A 103 -5.88 2.81 4.64
N PRO A 104 -6.75 3.19 5.59
CA PRO A 104 -6.56 4.44 6.32
C PRO A 104 -5.30 4.43 7.19
N LEU A 105 -4.90 3.24 7.70
CA LEU A 105 -3.75 3.15 8.60
C LEU A 105 -3.06 1.77 8.62
N ASP A 106 -2.33 1.44 7.55
CA ASP A 106 -1.52 0.22 7.44
C ASP A 106 -0.53 0.10 8.60
N GLY A 107 -0.48 -1.10 9.17
CA GLY A 107 0.41 -1.42 10.28
C GLY A 107 -0.13 -0.95 11.63
N SER A 108 -1.43 -0.89 11.84
CA SER A 108 -2.07 -0.41 13.07
C SER A 108 -1.55 -1.10 14.36
N SER A 109 -1.08 -2.35 14.28
CA SER A 109 -0.41 -3.04 15.39
C SER A 109 0.88 -2.33 15.86
N ASN A 110 1.48 -1.51 15.02
CA ASN A 110 2.68 -0.73 15.33
C ASN A 110 2.40 0.59 16.08
N ILE A 111 1.14 1.01 16.18
CA ILE A 111 0.76 2.26 16.87
C ILE A 111 1.21 2.23 18.33
N ASP A 112 0.84 1.18 19.05
CA ASP A 112 1.07 1.07 20.49
C ASP A 112 2.55 0.96 20.87
N ILE A 113 3.40 0.58 19.93
CA ILE A 113 4.86 0.47 20.12
C ILE A 113 5.64 1.64 19.49
N ASN A 114 4.92 2.67 19.01
CA ASN A 114 5.49 3.86 18.39
C ASN A 114 6.43 3.54 17.22
N SER A 115 6.02 2.58 16.36
CA SER A 115 6.76 2.17 15.17
C SER A 115 6.11 2.72 13.89
N LEU A 116 6.63 2.33 12.71
CA LEU A 116 6.19 2.84 11.42
C LEU A 116 4.78 2.36 11.09
N ILE A 117 3.94 3.29 10.66
CA ILE A 117 2.60 3.10 10.14
C ILE A 117 2.40 4.01 8.93
N GLY A 118 1.33 3.81 8.17
CA GLY A 118 1.04 4.70 7.05
C GLY A 118 -0.35 4.55 6.48
N THR A 119 -0.70 5.39 5.53
CA THR A 119 -1.93 5.32 4.75
C THR A 119 -1.61 4.90 3.34
N ILE A 120 -2.39 3.97 2.77
CA ILE A 120 -2.25 3.53 1.36
C ILE A 120 -3.49 3.99 0.59
N PHE A 121 -3.33 4.45 -0.64
CA PHE A 121 -4.44 4.84 -1.49
C PHE A 121 -4.22 4.47 -2.96
N SER A 122 -5.33 4.23 -3.65
CA SER A 122 -5.42 3.94 -5.08
C SER A 122 -6.57 4.74 -5.69
N ILE A 123 -6.36 5.31 -6.87
CA ILE A 123 -7.36 6.09 -7.60
C ILE A 123 -7.57 5.46 -8.98
N HIS A 124 -8.82 5.23 -9.34
CA HIS A 124 -9.24 4.85 -10.68
C HIS A 124 -10.22 5.89 -11.23
N GLU A 125 -10.34 5.96 -12.55
CA GLU A 125 -11.51 6.64 -13.15
C GLU A 125 -12.76 5.84 -12.83
N ALA A 126 -13.85 6.55 -12.50
CA ALA A 126 -15.12 5.91 -12.20
C ALA A 126 -15.68 5.24 -13.47
N PRO A 127 -16.05 3.96 -13.44
CA PRO A 127 -16.65 3.30 -14.58
C PRO A 127 -18.02 3.91 -14.92
N GLU A 128 -18.33 3.99 -16.22
CA GLU A 128 -19.62 4.49 -16.70
C GLU A 128 -20.75 3.48 -16.43
N GLY A 129 -21.95 3.97 -16.18
CA GLY A 129 -23.17 3.16 -16.10
C GLY A 129 -23.34 2.35 -14.80
N ILE A 130 -22.49 2.56 -13.81
CA ILE A 130 -22.60 1.95 -12.47
C ILE A 130 -22.99 3.06 -11.47
N GLU A 131 -23.99 2.82 -10.63
CA GLU A 131 -24.47 3.78 -9.63
C GLU A 131 -23.45 3.97 -8.50
N ALA A 132 -23.42 5.16 -7.89
CA ALA A 132 -22.55 5.44 -6.77
C ALA A 132 -22.84 4.51 -5.58
N GLY A 133 -21.81 3.94 -4.99
CA GLY A 133 -21.93 3.00 -3.86
C GLY A 133 -22.15 1.54 -4.25
N ASP A 134 -22.22 1.22 -5.54
CA ASP A 134 -22.21 -0.17 -5.98
C ASP A 134 -20.76 -0.73 -5.94
N ASN A 135 -20.59 -1.86 -5.28
CA ASN A 135 -19.27 -2.54 -5.15
C ASN A 135 -18.66 -2.93 -6.51
N ASP A 136 -19.48 -3.12 -7.54
CA ASP A 136 -19.02 -3.46 -8.88
C ASP A 136 -18.18 -2.33 -9.53
N MET A 137 -18.28 -1.10 -9.04
CA MET A 137 -17.40 0.01 -9.44
C MET A 137 -15.91 -0.29 -9.20
N PHE A 138 -15.61 -1.11 -8.22
CA PHE A 138 -14.26 -1.41 -7.78
C PHE A 138 -13.68 -2.69 -8.40
N LYS A 139 -14.42 -3.40 -9.26
CA LYS A 139 -13.95 -4.58 -9.99
C LYS A 139 -13.05 -4.21 -11.18
N LEU A 140 -12.07 -3.36 -10.93
CA LEU A 140 -11.10 -2.89 -11.92
C LEU A 140 -9.70 -3.44 -11.60
N ALA A 141 -9.05 -4.00 -12.63
CA ALA A 141 -7.69 -4.49 -12.50
C ALA A 141 -6.72 -3.35 -12.11
N GLY A 142 -5.67 -3.69 -11.36
CA GLY A 142 -4.69 -2.71 -10.86
C GLY A 142 -3.99 -1.90 -11.96
N ASN A 143 -3.89 -2.44 -13.20
CA ASN A 143 -3.34 -1.73 -14.35
C ASN A 143 -4.22 -0.56 -14.87
N LYS A 144 -5.43 -0.38 -14.31
CA LYS A 144 -6.33 0.76 -14.58
C LYS A 144 -6.17 1.90 -13.58
N GLN A 145 -5.32 1.77 -12.58
CA GLN A 145 -5.02 2.86 -11.65
C GLN A 145 -4.49 4.08 -12.39
N VAL A 146 -5.05 5.25 -12.11
CA VAL A 146 -4.55 6.54 -12.62
C VAL A 146 -3.61 7.22 -11.63
N CYS A 147 -3.67 6.82 -10.37
CA CYS A 147 -2.75 7.24 -9.32
C CYS A 147 -2.73 6.20 -8.21
N ALA A 148 -1.56 5.97 -7.64
CA ALA A 148 -1.41 5.21 -6.42
C ALA A 148 -0.32 5.82 -5.53
N GLY A 149 -0.46 5.64 -4.23
CA GLY A 149 0.53 6.13 -3.28
C GLY A 149 0.33 5.63 -1.87
N TYR A 150 1.30 5.93 -1.05
CA TYR A 150 1.19 5.80 0.39
C TYR A 150 1.85 6.99 1.10
N VAL A 151 1.38 7.25 2.30
CA VAL A 151 2.04 8.19 3.21
C VAL A 151 2.58 7.42 4.40
N LEU A 152 3.89 7.52 4.62
CA LEU A 152 4.58 6.89 5.74
C LEU A 152 4.70 7.89 6.89
N TYR A 153 4.17 7.54 8.05
CA TYR A 153 4.27 8.32 9.28
C TYR A 153 5.43 7.79 10.13
N GLY A 154 6.60 8.40 9.98
CA GLY A 154 7.85 8.01 10.61
C GLY A 154 8.64 9.22 11.12
N PRO A 155 9.97 9.16 11.21
CA PRO A 155 10.82 10.30 11.60
C PRO A 155 10.54 11.55 10.77
N SER A 156 10.20 11.39 9.50
CA SER A 156 9.55 12.39 8.65
C SER A 156 8.29 11.80 8.05
N THR A 157 7.30 12.66 7.72
CA THR A 157 6.13 12.23 6.97
C THR A 157 6.48 12.23 5.48
N MET A 158 6.52 11.04 4.88
CA MET A 158 6.90 10.84 3.49
C MET A 158 5.68 10.41 2.68
N LEU A 159 5.45 11.07 1.55
CA LEU A 159 4.54 10.61 0.51
C LEU A 159 5.35 9.93 -0.59
N VAL A 160 4.97 8.74 -0.94
CA VAL A 160 5.47 8.04 -2.14
C VAL A 160 4.30 7.86 -3.08
N MET A 161 4.44 8.27 -4.34
CA MET A 161 3.31 8.32 -5.26
C MET A 161 3.76 8.15 -6.70
N THR A 162 2.87 7.57 -7.51
CA THR A 162 2.95 7.52 -8.97
C THR A 162 1.62 7.94 -9.61
N THR A 163 1.72 8.56 -10.77
CA THR A 163 0.60 8.81 -11.70
C THR A 163 0.88 8.17 -13.07
N GLY A 164 1.68 7.10 -13.10
CA GLY A 164 2.12 6.42 -14.32
C GLY A 164 3.36 7.02 -14.99
N SER A 165 3.99 8.03 -14.39
CA SER A 165 5.18 8.72 -14.93
C SER A 165 6.40 8.52 -14.03
N GLY A 166 6.57 7.32 -13.48
CA GLY A 166 7.60 6.99 -12.50
C GLY A 166 7.11 7.16 -11.05
N THR A 167 7.87 6.64 -10.12
CA THR A 167 7.60 6.75 -8.67
C THR A 167 8.43 7.87 -8.07
N HIS A 168 7.78 8.73 -7.28
CA HIS A 168 8.39 9.92 -6.71
C HIS A 168 8.23 9.96 -5.20
N PHE A 169 9.27 10.46 -4.51
CA PHE A 169 9.26 10.71 -3.08
C PHE A 169 9.03 12.19 -2.79
N TYR A 170 8.12 12.46 -1.87
CA TYR A 170 7.85 13.79 -1.33
C TYR A 170 7.94 13.75 0.18
N VAL A 171 8.37 14.86 0.78
CA VAL A 171 8.42 15.03 2.23
C VAL A 171 7.47 16.15 2.64
N LEU A 172 6.75 15.96 3.74
CA LEU A 172 5.90 16.99 4.31
C LEU A 172 6.76 18.05 5.01
N ASP A 173 6.77 19.24 4.45
CA ASP A 173 7.29 20.44 5.13
C ASP A 173 6.28 20.90 6.19
N ARG A 174 6.52 20.55 7.45
CA ARG A 174 5.63 20.90 8.56
C ARG A 174 5.60 22.40 8.85
N THR A 175 6.58 23.18 8.37
CA THR A 175 6.63 24.62 8.56
C THR A 175 5.63 25.36 7.68
N HIS A 176 5.48 24.91 6.42
CA HIS A 176 4.60 25.55 5.44
C HIS A 176 3.40 24.67 5.05
N GLY A 177 3.29 23.48 5.59
CA GLY A 177 2.16 22.56 5.40
C GLY A 177 2.04 21.97 3.99
N GLY A 178 3.13 21.92 3.22
CA GLY A 178 3.15 21.40 1.84
C GLY A 178 4.06 20.19 1.65
N TYR A 179 3.70 19.31 0.71
CA TYR A 179 4.60 18.25 0.27
C TYR A 179 5.59 18.79 -0.77
N LEU A 180 6.87 18.54 -0.54
CA LEU A 180 8.00 18.95 -1.38
C LEU A 180 8.63 17.72 -2.01
N LEU A 181 8.92 17.77 -3.31
CA LEU A 181 9.60 16.71 -4.06
C LEU A 181 11.00 16.50 -3.48
N ALA A 182 11.25 15.34 -2.89
CA ALA A 182 12.54 14.95 -2.35
C ALA A 182 13.37 14.19 -3.41
N GLU A 183 12.73 13.25 -4.12
CA GLU A 183 13.38 12.44 -5.15
C GLU A 183 12.41 12.16 -6.28
N ARG A 184 12.90 12.29 -7.54
CA ARG A 184 12.12 12.03 -8.74
C ARG A 184 12.60 10.74 -9.41
N ASN A 185 11.66 9.94 -9.92
CA ASN A 185 11.94 8.70 -10.65
C ASN A 185 12.85 7.73 -9.86
N VAL A 186 12.44 7.45 -8.62
CA VAL A 186 13.08 6.45 -7.77
C VAL A 186 13.20 5.12 -8.52
N GLN A 187 14.34 4.47 -8.42
CA GLN A 187 14.59 3.17 -9.06
C GLN A 187 14.96 2.11 -8.01
N VAL A 188 14.21 1.02 -8.01
CA VAL A 188 14.54 -0.16 -7.19
C VAL A 188 15.78 -0.84 -7.78
N PRO A 189 16.83 -1.08 -6.98
CA PRO A 189 17.95 -1.91 -7.43
C PRO A 189 17.47 -3.28 -7.94
N THR A 190 17.94 -3.70 -9.10
CA THR A 190 17.52 -4.98 -9.74
C THR A 190 17.94 -6.19 -8.93
N ASP A 191 19.08 -6.11 -8.23
CA ASP A 191 19.62 -7.14 -7.36
C ASP A 191 19.52 -6.72 -5.90
N THR A 192 19.33 -7.70 -5.00
CA THR A 192 19.26 -7.43 -3.57
C THR A 192 19.88 -8.55 -2.74
N ALA A 193 20.17 -8.23 -1.47
CA ALA A 193 20.50 -9.18 -0.41
C ALA A 193 19.62 -8.94 0.83
N GLU A 194 18.44 -8.34 0.65
CA GLU A 194 17.47 -8.13 1.72
C GLU A 194 16.14 -8.79 1.38
N PHE A 195 15.47 -9.34 2.39
CA PHE A 195 14.12 -9.89 2.27
C PHE A 195 13.27 -9.54 3.49
N ALA A 196 11.97 -9.42 3.27
CA ALA A 196 10.97 -9.15 4.29
C ALA A 196 9.82 -10.18 4.18
N ILE A 197 9.62 -10.92 5.26
CA ILE A 197 8.57 -11.93 5.39
C ILE A 197 8.34 -12.23 6.87
N ASN A 198 7.11 -12.58 7.27
CA ASN A 198 6.83 -13.03 8.64
C ASN A 198 7.34 -14.46 8.89
N MET A 199 8.59 -14.61 9.24
CA MET A 199 9.26 -15.91 9.45
C MET A 199 8.55 -16.82 10.45
N SER A 200 7.77 -16.29 11.38
CA SER A 200 7.02 -17.09 12.36
C SER A 200 6.02 -18.05 11.71
N ASN A 201 5.63 -17.79 10.46
CA ASN A 201 4.67 -18.57 9.70
C ASN A 201 5.30 -19.61 8.75
N GLN A 202 6.63 -19.75 8.71
CA GLN A 202 7.35 -20.62 7.76
C GLN A 202 6.76 -22.04 7.67
N ARG A 203 6.41 -22.65 8.81
CA ARG A 203 5.83 -24.01 8.87
C ARG A 203 4.45 -24.17 8.23
N PHE A 204 3.81 -23.07 7.88
CA PHE A 204 2.46 -23.04 7.28
C PHE A 204 2.47 -22.66 5.81
N TRP A 205 3.64 -22.29 5.25
CA TRP A 205 3.75 -21.95 3.84
C TRP A 205 3.78 -23.21 2.96
N GLN A 206 3.50 -23.01 1.68
CA GLN A 206 3.73 -24.05 0.66
C GLN A 206 5.22 -24.31 0.46
N ALA A 207 5.56 -25.54 0.04
CA ALA A 207 6.94 -25.98 -0.13
C ALA A 207 7.83 -25.05 -1.01
N PRO A 208 7.34 -24.48 -2.14
CA PRO A 208 8.14 -23.55 -2.93
C PRO A 208 8.67 -22.36 -2.12
N MET A 209 7.82 -21.70 -1.32
CA MET A 209 8.23 -20.57 -0.50
C MET A 209 9.16 -21.02 0.64
N GLN A 210 8.87 -22.16 1.28
CA GLN A 210 9.76 -22.71 2.30
C GLN A 210 11.17 -22.94 1.75
N ASN A 211 11.29 -23.63 0.61
CA ASN A 211 12.57 -23.94 -0.04
C ASN A 211 13.30 -22.66 -0.47
N TYR A 212 12.58 -21.68 -1.01
CA TYR A 212 13.17 -20.38 -1.36
C TYR A 212 13.79 -19.68 -0.14
N ILE A 213 13.06 -19.61 0.96
CA ILE A 213 13.53 -18.95 2.19
C ILE A 213 14.68 -19.74 2.84
N ASP A 214 14.63 -21.08 2.86
CA ASP A 214 15.70 -21.92 3.36
C ASP A 214 17.02 -21.67 2.61
N ASP A 215 16.95 -21.49 1.29
CA ASP A 215 18.11 -21.15 0.46
C ASP A 215 18.65 -19.73 0.75
N LEU A 216 17.79 -18.76 1.11
CA LEU A 216 18.25 -17.43 1.55
C LEU A 216 18.97 -17.52 2.90
N ILE A 217 18.44 -18.31 3.83
CA ILE A 217 18.99 -18.48 5.18
C ILE A 217 20.31 -19.28 5.17
N ALA A 218 20.45 -20.24 4.24
CA ALA A 218 21.69 -21.02 4.08
C ALA A 218 22.91 -20.14 3.74
N GLY A 219 22.69 -18.92 3.28
CA GLY A 219 23.72 -17.92 3.09
C GLY A 219 24.74 -18.26 1.99
N ASP A 220 25.98 -17.87 2.17
CA ASP A 220 27.08 -18.06 1.21
C ASP A 220 27.51 -19.52 1.06
N SER A 221 27.27 -20.35 2.05
CA SER A 221 27.52 -21.80 2.00
C SER A 221 26.39 -22.57 1.29
N GLY A 222 25.24 -21.94 1.06
CA GLY A 222 24.07 -22.53 0.40
C GLY A 222 24.04 -22.31 -1.12
N PRO A 223 22.96 -22.75 -1.78
CA PRO A 223 22.87 -22.71 -3.24
C PRO A 223 22.82 -21.30 -3.83
N ARG A 224 22.53 -20.27 -3.00
CA ARG A 224 22.50 -18.87 -3.42
C ARG A 224 23.90 -18.24 -3.44
N GLY A 225 24.90 -18.84 -2.76
CA GLY A 225 26.28 -18.37 -2.71
C GLY A 225 26.46 -16.95 -2.17
N LYS A 226 25.51 -16.46 -1.36
CA LYS A 226 25.52 -15.09 -0.86
C LYS A 226 24.66 -14.98 0.41
N ASN A 227 25.06 -14.10 1.33
CA ASN A 227 24.33 -13.83 2.56
C ASN A 227 23.18 -12.86 2.34
N PHE A 228 22.00 -13.17 2.88
CA PHE A 228 20.83 -12.34 2.89
C PHE A 228 20.50 -11.84 4.30
N ASN A 229 19.93 -10.64 4.40
CA ASN A 229 19.49 -10.07 5.67
C ASN A 229 17.97 -9.94 5.68
N MET A 230 17.31 -10.55 6.67
CA MET A 230 15.90 -10.30 6.93
C MET A 230 15.72 -8.90 7.52
N ARG A 231 14.74 -8.17 6.96
CA ARG A 231 14.30 -6.86 7.46
C ARG A 231 12.78 -6.84 7.46
N TRP A 232 12.18 -6.91 8.63
CA TRP A 232 10.73 -6.99 8.81
C TRP A 232 10.24 -5.86 9.71
N ILE A 233 9.36 -4.99 9.21
CA ILE A 233 8.80 -3.82 9.91
C ILE A 233 7.40 -4.14 10.43
N ALA A 234 6.71 -5.09 9.82
CA ALA A 234 5.34 -5.48 10.10
C ALA A 234 4.31 -4.37 9.79
N ALA A 235 4.63 -3.50 8.85
CA ALA A 235 3.74 -2.56 8.19
C ALA A 235 4.16 -2.53 6.72
N MET A 236 3.22 -2.80 5.80
CA MET A 236 3.54 -2.91 4.37
C MET A 236 4.16 -1.62 3.82
N VAL A 237 3.65 -0.45 4.24
CA VAL A 237 4.23 0.85 3.88
C VAL A 237 5.71 0.96 4.25
N GLY A 238 6.10 0.44 5.41
CA GLY A 238 7.48 0.48 5.90
C GLY A 238 8.38 -0.50 5.16
N ASP A 239 7.90 -1.73 4.96
CA ASP A 239 8.65 -2.77 4.25
C ASP A 239 8.85 -2.41 2.78
N ILE A 240 7.81 -1.95 2.08
CA ILE A 240 7.89 -1.50 0.68
C ILE A 240 8.73 -0.22 0.54
N HIS A 241 8.62 0.73 1.49
CA HIS A 241 9.48 1.92 1.47
C HIS A 241 10.96 1.54 1.54
N ARG A 242 11.31 0.54 2.36
CA ARG A 242 12.68 0.02 2.42
C ARG A 242 13.11 -0.61 1.10
N VAL A 243 12.22 -1.40 0.46
CA VAL A 243 12.48 -2.00 -0.86
C VAL A 243 12.74 -0.93 -1.91
N LEU A 244 11.93 0.12 -1.96
CA LEU A 244 12.10 1.25 -2.89
C LEU A 244 13.44 1.96 -2.69
N CYS A 245 13.87 2.15 -1.43
CA CYS A 245 15.11 2.86 -1.11
C CYS A 245 16.39 2.02 -1.30
N ARG A 246 16.35 0.71 -1.07
CA ARG A 246 17.55 -0.13 -0.94
C ARG A 246 17.55 -1.40 -1.78
N GLY A 247 16.46 -1.69 -2.46
CA GLY A 247 16.19 -3.02 -2.98
C GLY A 247 15.76 -3.99 -1.87
N GLY A 248 15.21 -5.10 -2.27
CA GLY A 248 14.67 -6.12 -1.38
C GLY A 248 13.60 -6.94 -2.08
N ILE A 249 13.14 -7.99 -1.42
CA ILE A 249 11.93 -8.70 -1.76
C ILE A 249 11.02 -8.72 -0.54
N PHE A 250 9.77 -8.30 -0.72
CA PHE A 250 8.69 -8.42 0.25
C PHE A 250 7.76 -9.53 -0.20
N THR A 251 7.45 -10.46 0.70
CA THR A 251 6.54 -11.57 0.39
C THR A 251 5.54 -11.80 1.52
N TYR A 252 4.31 -12.11 1.10
CA TYR A 252 3.25 -12.57 2.00
C TYR A 252 2.52 -13.75 1.32
N PRO A 253 3.03 -15.00 1.51
CA PRO A 253 2.52 -16.18 0.85
C PRO A 253 1.23 -16.70 1.49
N ALA A 254 0.63 -17.70 0.85
CA ALA A 254 -0.51 -18.44 1.40
C ALA A 254 -0.16 -19.12 2.74
N ASP A 255 -1.13 -19.10 3.65
CA ASP A 255 -1.06 -19.71 4.98
C ASP A 255 -2.06 -20.86 5.09
N SER A 256 -1.56 -22.05 5.32
CA SER A 256 -2.37 -23.28 5.36
C SER A 256 -3.29 -23.41 6.58
N ARG A 257 -3.17 -22.52 7.58
CA ARG A 257 -4.05 -22.51 8.76
C ARG A 257 -5.49 -22.12 8.45
N LYS A 258 -5.69 -21.34 7.38
CA LYS A 258 -7.02 -20.90 6.92
C LYS A 258 -7.16 -21.23 5.42
N PRO A 259 -7.43 -22.50 5.06
CA PRO A 259 -7.47 -22.91 3.66
C PRO A 259 -8.50 -22.17 2.80
N GLU A 260 -9.63 -21.77 3.42
CA GLU A 260 -10.70 -20.99 2.78
C GLU A 260 -10.32 -19.51 2.55
N GLN A 261 -9.34 -19.00 3.27
CA GLN A 261 -8.84 -17.64 3.13
C GLN A 261 -7.32 -17.60 3.37
N PRO A 262 -6.53 -18.20 2.44
CA PRO A 262 -5.11 -18.45 2.67
C PRO A 262 -4.23 -17.20 2.64
N TYR A 263 -4.74 -16.09 2.10
CA TYR A 263 -3.99 -14.84 1.93
C TYR A 263 -4.34 -13.82 3.02
N LYS A 264 -3.40 -12.93 3.34
CA LYS A 264 -3.57 -11.89 4.36
C LYS A 264 -3.86 -10.52 3.74
N LEU A 265 -3.06 -10.11 2.76
CA LEU A 265 -3.08 -8.78 2.18
C LEU A 265 -4.22 -8.64 1.15
N ARG A 266 -4.81 -7.46 1.07
CA ARG A 266 -5.93 -7.18 0.19
C ARG A 266 -5.44 -6.65 -1.15
N LEU A 267 -6.15 -7.03 -2.21
CA LEU A 267 -5.76 -6.70 -3.58
C LEU A 267 -5.86 -5.20 -3.85
N MET A 268 -7.00 -4.57 -3.49
CA MET A 268 -7.36 -3.25 -4.00
C MET A 268 -6.62 -2.10 -3.32
N TYR A 269 -6.56 -2.11 -1.99
CA TYR A 269 -6.04 -0.97 -1.25
C TYR A 269 -4.66 -1.20 -0.60
N GLU A 270 -4.07 -2.42 -0.78
CA GLU A 270 -2.71 -2.74 -0.37
C GLU A 270 -1.86 -3.20 -1.57
N ALA A 271 -2.14 -4.39 -2.17
CA ALA A 271 -1.28 -5.00 -3.17
C ALA A 271 -1.22 -4.21 -4.48
N ASN A 272 -2.35 -3.76 -5.05
CA ASN A 272 -2.39 -3.00 -6.30
C ASN A 272 -1.64 -1.66 -6.23
N PRO A 273 -1.89 -0.78 -5.23
CA PRO A 273 -1.13 0.48 -5.13
C PRO A 273 0.37 0.25 -4.95
N MET A 274 0.78 -0.73 -4.13
CA MET A 274 2.20 -1.03 -3.95
C MET A 274 2.82 -1.66 -5.19
N ALA A 275 2.08 -2.50 -5.92
CA ALA A 275 2.51 -3.07 -7.20
C ALA A 275 2.75 -1.97 -8.23
N PHE A 276 1.83 -1.01 -8.36
CA PHE A 276 1.99 0.10 -9.29
C PHE A 276 3.22 0.94 -8.97
N LEU A 277 3.43 1.29 -7.71
CA LEU A 277 4.63 2.02 -7.26
C LEU A 277 5.92 1.28 -7.60
N LEU A 278 6.00 -0.02 -7.28
CA LEU A 278 7.20 -0.81 -7.52
C LEU A 278 7.49 -1.00 -9.00
N GLU A 279 6.48 -1.28 -9.82
CA GLU A 279 6.67 -1.43 -11.26
C GLU A 279 7.10 -0.13 -11.94
N GLN A 280 6.54 1.02 -11.52
CA GLN A 280 6.96 2.35 -11.97
C GLN A 280 8.39 2.71 -11.51
N ALA A 281 8.90 2.02 -10.50
CA ALA A 281 10.28 2.12 -10.03
C ALA A 281 11.20 1.02 -10.60
N GLY A 282 10.76 0.25 -11.61
CA GLY A 282 11.57 -0.80 -12.25
C GLY A 282 11.64 -2.12 -11.49
N GLY A 283 10.87 -2.29 -10.43
CA GLY A 283 10.68 -3.55 -9.71
C GLY A 283 9.66 -4.48 -10.38
N LEU A 284 9.32 -5.58 -9.72
CA LEU A 284 8.23 -6.50 -10.10
C LEU A 284 7.28 -6.72 -8.94
N ALA A 285 5.99 -6.98 -9.26
CA ALA A 285 4.96 -7.31 -8.30
C ALA A 285 4.09 -8.47 -8.85
N MET A 286 4.24 -9.64 -8.25
CA MET A 286 3.69 -10.90 -8.74
C MET A 286 2.97 -11.67 -7.63
N THR A 287 2.12 -12.58 -8.04
CA THR A 287 1.74 -13.77 -7.29
C THR A 287 2.47 -14.97 -7.88
N SER A 288 2.36 -16.14 -7.29
CA SER A 288 2.83 -17.40 -7.91
C SER A 288 2.10 -17.74 -9.23
N GLN A 289 0.96 -17.11 -9.50
CA GLN A 289 0.12 -17.37 -10.68
C GLN A 289 0.28 -16.33 -11.79
N GLY A 290 0.74 -15.12 -11.47
CA GLY A 290 0.85 -14.03 -12.44
C GLY A 290 1.06 -12.67 -11.83
N ARG A 291 0.97 -11.64 -12.68
CA ARG A 291 1.18 -10.25 -12.28
C ARG A 291 0.00 -9.73 -11.45
N ILE A 292 0.29 -9.11 -10.30
CA ILE A 292 -0.75 -8.57 -9.40
C ILE A 292 -1.65 -7.56 -10.12
N MET A 293 -1.07 -6.65 -10.87
CA MET A 293 -1.78 -5.57 -11.58
C MET A 293 -2.77 -6.05 -12.65
N ASP A 294 -2.71 -7.33 -13.06
CA ASP A 294 -3.61 -7.88 -14.08
C ASP A 294 -4.77 -8.69 -13.47
N ILE A 295 -4.83 -8.80 -12.14
CA ILE A 295 -5.92 -9.47 -11.44
C ILE A 295 -7.15 -8.56 -11.44
N GLU A 296 -8.28 -9.06 -11.98
CA GLU A 296 -9.57 -8.42 -11.85
C GLU A 296 -10.17 -8.80 -10.48
N PRO A 297 -10.51 -7.83 -9.61
CA PRO A 297 -11.07 -8.14 -8.31
C PRO A 297 -12.47 -8.76 -8.41
N GLU A 298 -12.73 -9.82 -7.65
CA GLU A 298 -14.07 -10.42 -7.51
C GLU A 298 -14.89 -9.72 -6.41
N SER A 299 -14.20 -9.13 -5.43
CA SER A 299 -14.80 -8.36 -4.33
C SER A 299 -13.87 -7.27 -3.84
N ILE A 300 -14.42 -6.27 -3.13
CA ILE A 300 -13.66 -5.11 -2.62
C ILE A 300 -12.63 -5.50 -1.54
N HIS A 301 -12.83 -6.63 -0.85
CA HIS A 301 -11.91 -7.14 0.18
C HIS A 301 -11.16 -8.40 -0.24
N GLN A 302 -11.09 -8.67 -1.56
CA GLN A 302 -10.33 -9.81 -2.06
C GLN A 302 -8.89 -9.78 -1.57
N ARG A 303 -8.43 -10.91 -1.03
CA ARG A 303 -7.06 -11.08 -0.59
C ARG A 303 -6.21 -11.78 -1.64
N VAL A 304 -4.92 -11.53 -1.61
CA VAL A 304 -3.99 -12.00 -2.63
C VAL A 304 -2.62 -12.37 -2.02
N GLU A 305 -1.95 -13.33 -2.65
CA GLU A 305 -0.52 -13.57 -2.42
C GLU A 305 0.31 -12.40 -2.95
N VAL A 306 1.38 -12.07 -2.26
CA VAL A 306 2.27 -10.98 -2.66
C VAL A 306 3.71 -11.46 -2.70
N ILE A 307 4.38 -11.26 -3.85
CA ILE A 307 5.81 -11.45 -4.10
C ILE A 307 6.27 -10.24 -4.90
N MET A 308 6.90 -9.24 -4.24
CA MET A 308 7.23 -7.99 -4.92
C MET A 308 8.56 -7.38 -4.45
N GLY A 309 9.23 -6.66 -5.35
CA GLY A 309 10.50 -5.98 -5.05
C GLY A 309 11.49 -5.96 -6.21
N SER A 310 12.77 -6.17 -5.90
CA SER A 310 13.88 -6.22 -6.84
C SER A 310 13.66 -7.30 -7.91
N LYS A 311 13.72 -6.90 -9.17
CA LYS A 311 13.30 -7.73 -10.30
C LYS A 311 13.94 -9.12 -10.31
N ASN A 312 15.28 -9.18 -10.22
CA ASN A 312 16.01 -10.45 -10.29
C ASN A 312 15.66 -11.38 -9.13
N GLU A 313 15.36 -10.82 -7.96
CA GLU A 313 15.02 -11.61 -6.78
C GLU A 313 13.57 -12.13 -6.83
N VAL A 314 12.63 -11.32 -7.35
CA VAL A 314 11.25 -11.76 -7.60
C VAL A 314 11.23 -12.89 -8.64
N GLU A 315 11.94 -12.74 -9.77
CA GLU A 315 12.06 -13.80 -10.79
C GLU A 315 12.69 -15.07 -10.21
N LYS A 316 13.68 -14.92 -9.34
CA LYS A 316 14.31 -16.06 -8.66
C LYS A 316 13.34 -16.76 -7.71
N CYS A 317 12.59 -16.02 -6.89
CA CYS A 317 11.55 -16.57 -6.02
C CYS A 317 10.53 -17.39 -6.83
N LEU A 318 10.01 -16.82 -7.92
CA LEU A 318 9.05 -17.47 -8.80
C LEU A 318 9.59 -18.76 -9.45
N SER A 319 10.90 -18.90 -9.61
CA SER A 319 11.51 -20.11 -10.17
C SER A 319 11.35 -21.34 -9.29
N TYR A 320 11.04 -21.19 -8.01
CA TYR A 320 10.76 -22.28 -7.09
C TYR A 320 9.34 -22.85 -7.23
N TYR A 321 8.43 -22.11 -7.89
CA TYR A 321 7.04 -22.49 -8.14
C TYR A 321 6.85 -23.22 -9.49
N LYS A 322 7.91 -23.38 -10.26
CA LYS A 322 7.93 -24.10 -11.56
C LYS A 322 8.40 -25.56 -11.37
#